data_3be9449274831ee13456087249df0f9e
#
_entry.id   3be9449274831ee13456087249df0f9e
#
_cell.length_a   1.000
_cell.length_b   1.000
_cell.length_c   1.000
_cell.angle_alpha   90.00
_cell.angle_beta   90.00
_cell.angle_gamma   90.00
#
_symmetry.space_group_name_H-M   'P 1'
#
loop_
_entity.id
_entity.type
_entity.pdbx_description
1 polymer ?
#
loop_
_entity_poly.entity_id
_entity_poly.type
_entity_poly.pdbx_seq_one_letter_code
_entity_poly.pdbx_strand_id
1 'polypeptide(L)'
;MIEGAAFADCISVNKLIFSDTSLLRKIGDHAFRGCRNLKEVYLPDSVEYVGISAFRDCVSLEQISVSEKIKDQPGIAELEKNCPNARIRFREVNSVEKE
;
A
#
# COMPACT_ATOMS: atom_id res chain seq x y z
N MET A 1 -1.38 -5.15 12.41
CA MET A 1 -1.86 -5.84 11.22
C MET A 1 -3.23 -5.33 10.80
N ILE A 2 -3.39 -5.09 9.53
CA ILE A 2 -4.70 -4.70 9.00
C ILE A 2 -5.33 -5.94 8.41
N GLU A 3 -6.50 -6.32 8.94
CA GLU A 3 -7.19 -7.53 8.54
C GLU A 3 -7.76 -7.43 7.13
N GLY A 4 -8.10 -8.58 6.54
CA GLY A 4 -8.71 -8.60 5.23
C GLY A 4 -10.00 -7.78 5.22
N ALA A 5 -10.18 -6.98 4.18
CA ALA A 5 -11.35 -6.12 3.96
C ALA A 5 -11.66 -5.14 5.08
N ALA A 6 -10.72 -4.91 6.01
CA ALA A 6 -10.99 -4.07 7.19
C ALA A 6 -11.46 -2.66 6.84
N PHE A 7 -10.92 -2.09 5.75
CA PHE A 7 -11.28 -0.74 5.30
C PHE A 7 -11.87 -0.73 3.90
N ALA A 8 -12.40 -1.88 3.48
CA ALA A 8 -13.01 -1.96 2.15
C ALA A 8 -14.15 -0.94 2.04
N ASP A 9 -14.22 -0.26 0.91
CA ASP A 9 -15.26 0.72 0.58
C ASP A 9 -15.30 1.94 1.51
N CYS A 10 -14.18 2.24 2.16
CA CYS A 10 -14.08 3.45 3.00
C CYS A 10 -13.90 4.68 2.11
N ILE A 11 -14.99 5.22 1.61
CA ILE A 11 -14.95 6.32 0.63
C ILE A 11 -14.49 7.65 1.23
N SER A 12 -14.50 7.79 2.55
CA SER A 12 -14.02 9.03 3.17
C SER A 12 -12.51 9.08 3.38
N VAL A 13 -11.81 7.98 3.14
CA VAL A 13 -10.35 7.95 3.29
C VAL A 13 -9.70 8.50 2.03
N ASN A 14 -8.89 9.56 2.15
CA ASN A 14 -8.19 10.09 0.99
C ASN A 14 -6.67 9.97 1.10
N LYS A 15 -6.13 9.75 2.29
CA LYS A 15 -4.69 9.53 2.50
C LYS A 15 -4.47 8.45 3.52
N LEU A 16 -3.47 7.61 3.26
CA LEU A 16 -3.01 6.59 4.20
C LEU A 16 -1.52 6.82 4.43
N ILE A 17 -1.20 7.45 5.54
CA ILE A 17 0.20 7.73 5.87
C ILE A 17 0.47 7.18 7.25
N PHE A 18 1.31 6.17 7.31
CA PHE A 18 1.68 5.53 8.56
C PHE A 18 3.01 6.10 9.05
N SER A 19 3.13 6.23 10.37
CA SER A 19 4.38 6.68 10.97
C SER A 19 5.52 5.71 10.65
N ASP A 20 6.72 6.25 10.50
CA ASP A 20 7.92 5.43 10.30
C ASP A 20 8.22 4.54 11.51
N THR A 21 7.64 4.88 12.67
CA THR A 21 7.78 4.04 13.86
C THR A 21 6.67 3.01 13.97
N SER A 22 5.82 2.93 12.95
CA SER A 22 4.75 1.96 12.93
C SER A 22 5.29 0.54 12.98
N LEU A 23 4.56 -0.34 13.69
CA LEU A 23 4.88 -1.76 13.70
C LEU A 23 4.00 -2.54 12.74
N LEU A 24 3.38 -1.85 11.81
CA LEU A 24 2.51 -2.49 10.82
C LEU A 24 3.34 -3.41 9.94
N ARG A 25 2.99 -4.69 9.92
CA ARG A 25 3.70 -5.70 9.13
C ARG A 25 2.88 -6.28 8.00
N LYS A 26 1.57 -6.26 8.13
CA LYS A 26 0.71 -6.97 7.19
C LYS A 26 -0.54 -6.17 6.84
N ILE A 27 -0.81 -6.09 5.56
CA ILE A 27 -2.07 -5.55 5.04
C ILE A 27 -2.79 -6.72 4.39
N GLY A 28 -3.96 -7.05 4.90
CA GLY A 28 -4.69 -8.22 4.46
C GLY A 28 -5.30 -8.07 3.07
N ASP A 29 -5.82 -9.19 2.57
CA ASP A 29 -6.48 -9.22 1.27
C ASP A 29 -7.67 -8.27 1.27
N HIS A 30 -7.83 -7.51 0.18
CA HIS A 30 -8.95 -6.58 0.00
C HIS A 30 -9.02 -5.48 1.07
N ALA A 31 -7.95 -5.26 1.85
CA ALA A 31 -8.02 -4.36 3.01
C ALA A 31 -8.53 -2.96 2.69
N PHE A 32 -8.13 -2.40 1.54
CA PHE A 32 -8.56 -1.07 1.12
C PHE A 32 -9.28 -1.09 -0.22
N ARG A 33 -9.81 -2.23 -0.59
CA ARG A 33 -10.53 -2.36 -1.84
C ARG A 33 -11.72 -1.39 -1.88
N GLY A 34 -11.87 -0.69 -2.99
CA GLY A 34 -13.01 0.21 -3.16
C GLY A 34 -12.90 1.53 -2.45
N CYS A 35 -11.72 1.88 -1.93
CA CYS A 35 -11.49 3.20 -1.35
C CYS A 35 -11.37 4.20 -2.50
N ARG A 36 -12.50 4.62 -3.03
CA ARG A 36 -12.57 5.36 -4.30
C ARG A 36 -12.01 6.77 -4.24
N ASN A 37 -11.88 7.33 -3.05
CA ASN A 37 -11.33 8.69 -2.88
C ASN A 37 -9.90 8.69 -2.35
N LEU A 38 -9.30 7.50 -2.23
CA LEU A 38 -7.93 7.39 -1.76
C LEU A 38 -6.97 7.89 -2.83
N LYS A 39 -6.15 8.88 -2.49
CA LYS A 39 -5.24 9.53 -3.43
C LYS A 39 -3.77 9.26 -3.14
N GLU A 40 -3.41 9.13 -1.87
CA GLU A 40 -2.01 8.95 -1.49
C GLU A 40 -1.88 7.86 -0.45
N VAL A 41 -0.86 7.02 -0.65
CA VAL A 41 -0.53 5.96 0.29
C VAL A 41 0.97 5.98 0.55
N TYR A 42 1.34 5.94 1.82
CA TYR A 42 2.72 5.76 2.24
C TYR A 42 2.76 4.55 3.16
N LEU A 43 3.41 3.49 2.72
CA LEU A 43 3.58 2.29 3.54
C LEU A 43 4.97 2.28 4.14
N PRO A 44 5.07 2.11 5.47
CA PRO A 44 6.38 2.11 6.12
C PRO A 44 7.18 0.86 5.78
N ASP A 45 8.48 0.91 6.03
CA ASP A 45 9.37 -0.20 5.70
C ASP A 45 9.10 -1.45 6.54
N SER A 46 8.34 -1.32 7.62
CA SER A 46 7.97 -2.47 8.45
C SER A 46 7.01 -3.43 7.76
N VAL A 47 6.30 -2.95 6.71
CA VAL A 47 5.32 -3.79 6.03
C VAL A 47 6.03 -4.87 5.23
N GLU A 48 5.62 -6.12 5.45
CA GLU A 48 6.21 -7.29 4.80
C GLU A 48 5.25 -8.00 3.87
N TYR A 49 3.95 -7.79 4.06
CA TYR A 49 2.95 -8.47 3.27
C TYR A 49 1.83 -7.51 2.88
N VAL A 50 1.47 -7.53 1.60
CA VAL A 50 0.32 -6.79 1.10
C VAL A 50 -0.52 -7.76 0.28
N GLY A 51 -1.72 -8.02 0.75
CA GLY A 51 -2.57 -9.06 0.20
C GLY A 51 -3.14 -8.73 -1.16
N ILE A 52 -3.73 -9.75 -1.78
CA ILE A 52 -4.35 -9.63 -3.10
C ILE A 52 -5.49 -8.63 -3.04
N SER A 53 -5.59 -7.82 -4.08
CA SER A 53 -6.65 -6.81 -4.23
C SER A 53 -6.70 -5.79 -3.10
N ALA A 54 -5.59 -5.62 -2.36
CA ALA A 54 -5.57 -4.68 -1.23
C ALA A 54 -5.97 -3.26 -1.64
N PHE A 55 -5.62 -2.85 -2.87
CA PHE A 55 -5.96 -1.51 -3.37
C PHE A 55 -6.80 -1.56 -4.64
N ARG A 56 -7.53 -2.64 -4.83
CA ARG A 56 -8.38 -2.78 -6.00
C ARG A 56 -9.49 -1.74 -5.96
N ASP A 57 -9.82 -1.18 -7.11
CA ASP A 57 -10.86 -0.15 -7.26
C ASP A 57 -10.57 1.14 -6.52
N CYS A 58 -9.31 1.37 -6.16
CA CYS A 58 -8.88 2.68 -5.66
C CYS A 58 -8.64 3.58 -6.86
N VAL A 59 -9.73 3.99 -7.49
CA VAL A 59 -9.69 4.64 -8.80
C VAL A 59 -9.10 6.05 -8.79
N SER A 60 -9.01 6.66 -7.62
CA SER A 60 -8.45 8.01 -7.49
C SER A 60 -6.99 8.01 -7.06
N LEU A 61 -6.39 6.84 -6.90
CA LEU A 61 -5.03 6.75 -6.40
C LEU A 61 -4.05 7.43 -7.34
N GLU A 62 -3.32 8.41 -6.82
CA GLU A 62 -2.38 9.22 -7.58
C GLU A 62 -0.94 8.83 -7.31
N GLN A 63 -0.64 8.45 -6.06
CA GLN A 63 0.71 8.03 -5.73
C GLN A 63 0.72 7.09 -4.54
N ILE A 64 1.66 6.16 -4.59
CA ILE A 64 1.89 5.23 -3.49
C ILE A 64 3.39 5.03 -3.34
N SER A 65 3.85 5.11 -2.11
CA SER A 65 5.27 4.94 -1.78
C SER A 65 5.42 3.72 -0.90
N VAL A 66 6.25 2.80 -1.32
CA VAL A 66 6.45 1.52 -0.62
C VAL A 66 7.93 1.16 -0.65
N SER A 67 8.33 0.27 0.26
CA SER A 67 9.67 -0.29 0.24
C SER A 67 9.82 -1.20 -0.96
N GLU A 68 10.98 -1.14 -1.63
CA GLU A 68 11.21 -2.02 -2.78
C GLU A 68 11.23 -3.50 -2.40
N LYS A 69 11.47 -3.81 -1.13
CA LYS A 69 11.50 -5.21 -0.71
C LYS A 69 10.14 -5.90 -0.83
N ILE A 70 9.04 -5.13 -0.91
CA ILE A 70 7.70 -5.72 -1.04
C ILE A 70 7.12 -5.59 -2.44
N LYS A 71 7.93 -5.24 -3.43
CA LYS A 71 7.43 -5.03 -4.78
C LYS A 71 6.76 -6.26 -5.38
N ASP A 72 7.14 -7.45 -4.93
CA ASP A 72 6.58 -8.69 -5.44
C ASP A 72 5.37 -9.19 -4.64
N GLN A 73 4.97 -8.47 -3.59
CA GLN A 73 3.78 -8.85 -2.86
C GLN A 73 2.54 -8.69 -3.73
N PRO A 74 1.56 -9.59 -3.60
CA PRO A 74 0.39 -9.57 -4.50
C PRO A 74 -0.29 -8.23 -4.65
N GLY A 75 -0.53 -7.54 -3.54
CA GLY A 75 -1.21 -6.25 -3.58
C GLY A 75 -0.41 -5.15 -4.21
N ILE A 76 0.92 -5.29 -4.26
CA ILE A 76 1.79 -4.30 -4.88
C ILE A 76 2.03 -4.64 -6.34
N ALA A 77 2.26 -5.92 -6.65
CA ALA A 77 2.54 -6.35 -8.02
C ALA A 77 1.38 -6.05 -8.96
N GLU A 78 0.15 -6.02 -8.46
CA GLU A 78 -1.04 -5.79 -9.29
C GLU A 78 -1.42 -4.31 -9.40
N LEU A 79 -0.65 -3.40 -8.77
CA LEU A 79 -1.02 -1.97 -8.77
C LEU A 79 -1.08 -1.35 -10.15
N GLU A 80 -0.15 -1.71 -11.03
CA GLU A 80 -0.18 -1.15 -12.38
C GLU A 80 -1.48 -1.49 -13.10
N LYS A 81 -2.01 -2.67 -12.82
CA LYS A 81 -3.24 -3.13 -13.41
C LYS A 81 -4.46 -2.49 -12.75
N ASN A 82 -4.45 -2.45 -11.41
CA ASN A 82 -5.60 -2.00 -10.65
C ASN A 82 -5.71 -0.49 -10.54
N CYS A 83 -4.55 0.19 -10.57
CA CYS A 83 -4.50 1.64 -10.41
C CYS A 83 -3.56 2.21 -11.48
N PRO A 84 -3.96 2.15 -12.76
CA PRO A 84 -3.04 2.50 -13.86
C PRO A 84 -2.56 3.93 -13.86
N ASN A 85 -3.27 4.83 -13.20
CA ASN A 85 -2.88 6.24 -13.14
C ASN A 85 -2.01 6.56 -11.93
N ALA A 86 -1.79 5.60 -11.06
CA ALA A 86 -1.02 5.83 -9.84
C ALA A 86 0.47 5.83 -10.15
N ARG A 87 1.17 6.76 -9.52
CA ARG A 87 2.62 6.81 -9.56
C ARG A 87 3.14 5.96 -8.42
N ILE A 88 3.86 4.89 -8.73
CA ILE A 88 4.38 3.97 -7.73
C ILE A 88 5.84 4.30 -7.49
N ARG A 89 6.17 4.62 -6.25
CA ARG A 89 7.54 4.91 -5.86
C ARG A 89 8.06 3.79 -4.97
N PHE A 90 9.12 3.13 -5.42
CA PHE A 90 9.78 2.10 -4.62
C PHE A 90 10.97 2.73 -3.92
N ARG A 91 10.91 2.77 -2.59
CA ARG A 91 12.00 3.31 -1.80
C ARG A 91 13.06 2.25 -1.58
N GLU A 92 14.31 2.63 -1.77
CA GLU A 92 15.42 1.77 -1.42
C GLU A 92 15.43 1.51 0.06
N VAL A 93 15.57 0.24 0.45
CA VAL A 93 15.74 -0.10 1.85
C VAL A 93 17.20 0.15 2.19
N ASN A 94 17.44 1.03 3.12
CA ASN A 94 18.80 1.33 3.54
C ASN A 94 19.30 0.22 4.44
N SER A 95 20.01 -0.69 3.83
CA SER A 95 20.57 -1.80 4.56
C SER A 95 21.99 -1.55 4.93
N VAL A 96 22.47 -0.51 4.70
CA VAL A 96 23.78 -0.31 4.89
C VAL A 96 24.46 0.27 5.91
N GLU A 97 24.00 0.19 5.72
CA GLU A 97 24.34 0.65 6.16
C GLU A 97 25.27 0.18 6.39
N LYS A 98 25.60 -0.14 6.03
CA LYS A 98 26.28 -0.58 5.98
C LYS A 98 27.15 -0.44 5.98
N GLU A 99 27.36 -0.18 6.11
CA GLU A 99 28.10 0.03 6.11
C GLU A 99 28.53 0.08 6.17
#